data_6e42e7137326db154829ebc988099f46
#
_entry.id   6e42e7137326db154829ebc988099f46
#
_cell.length_a   1.000
_cell.length_b   1.000
_cell.length_c   1.000
_cell.angle_alpha   90.00
_cell.angle_beta   90.00
_cell.angle_gamma   90.00
#
_symmetry.space_group_name_H-M   'P 1'
#
loop_
_entity.id
_entity.type
_entity.pdbx_description
1 polymer ?
#
loop_
_entity_poly.entity_id
_entity_poly.type
_entity_poly.pdbx_seq_one_letter_code
_entity_poly.pdbx_strand_id
1 'polypeptide(L)'
;MVFEKKQHITFIHGWLFGSYIWKDIDKYFNNKENTKLITLSGYNSDISYSDDYKIINNTLDTQSDNDVLIAYSYSASLILSSKYLESCKGNIFLINPFFKKNENTIDKLINEIENDMDLGIKKFIYEATKGDRYHKKSYSKLCKLFKDNYMPTRDSLCSGLANIKEICSQSFLIKNTKKIHIIQTTNDQINDLDYFLDFEKQEINTYRLDGLTHYPFFYFDKIYEIIKDKI
;
A
#
# COMPACT_ATOMS: atom_id res chain seq x y z
N MET A 1 38.85 -3.26 4.71
CA MET A 1 37.64 -4.08 4.47
C MET A 1 36.45 -3.14 4.36
N VAL A 2 35.89 -2.99 3.17
CA VAL A 2 34.63 -2.27 2.99
C VAL A 2 33.57 -3.31 3.36
N PHE A 3 32.93 -3.16 4.51
CA PHE A 3 31.75 -3.94 4.84
C PHE A 3 30.65 -3.53 3.85
N GLU A 4 30.30 -4.39 2.92
CA GLU A 4 29.10 -4.18 2.11
C GLU A 4 27.92 -4.02 3.07
N LYS A 5 27.30 -2.85 3.03
CA LYS A 5 26.15 -2.54 3.87
C LYS A 5 25.00 -3.44 3.41
N LYS A 6 24.56 -4.33 4.29
CA LYS A 6 23.50 -5.31 4.01
C LYS A 6 22.23 -4.55 3.60
N GLN A 7 21.63 -4.89 2.47
CA GLN A 7 20.38 -4.29 1.98
C GLN A 7 19.22 -4.76 2.85
N HIS A 8 18.35 -3.84 3.28
CA HIS A 8 17.10 -4.17 3.95
C HIS A 8 15.90 -3.90 3.06
N ILE A 9 14.94 -4.82 3.09
CA ILE A 9 13.67 -4.68 2.34
C ILE A 9 12.55 -4.56 3.36
N THR A 10 11.84 -3.43 3.31
CA THR A 10 10.73 -3.15 4.22
C THR A 10 9.42 -3.17 3.47
N PHE A 11 8.43 -3.88 4.01
CA PHE A 11 7.08 -3.98 3.46
C PHE A 11 6.07 -3.33 4.40
N ILE A 12 5.16 -2.52 3.86
CA ILE A 12 4.07 -1.89 4.61
C ILE A 12 2.74 -2.18 3.89
N HIS A 13 1.79 -2.71 4.64
CA HIS A 13 0.47 -3.09 4.11
C HIS A 13 -0.47 -1.89 3.90
N GLY A 14 -1.58 -2.12 3.17
CA GLY A 14 -2.64 -1.15 2.94
C GLY A 14 -3.73 -1.14 4.02
N TRP A 15 -4.76 -0.28 3.82
CA TRP A 15 -5.96 -0.27 4.64
C TRP A 15 -6.68 -1.62 4.58
N LEU A 16 -7.35 -1.98 5.64
CA LEU A 16 -8.08 -3.23 5.87
C LEU A 16 -7.18 -4.45 6.13
N PHE A 17 -6.05 -4.59 5.45
CA PHE A 17 -5.19 -5.77 5.50
C PHE A 17 -3.98 -5.53 6.40
N GLY A 18 -3.58 -6.53 7.17
CA GLY A 18 -2.35 -6.47 7.96
C GLY A 18 -1.12 -6.96 7.19
N SER A 19 0.03 -7.01 7.86
CA SER A 19 1.30 -7.46 7.28
C SER A 19 1.27 -8.90 6.73
N TYR A 20 0.26 -9.68 7.07
CA TYR A 20 0.07 -11.05 6.57
C TYR A 20 -0.12 -11.15 5.05
N ILE A 21 -0.50 -10.05 4.37
CA ILE A 21 -0.59 -10.06 2.89
C ILE A 21 0.76 -10.31 2.22
N TRP A 22 1.84 -10.06 2.94
CA TRP A 22 3.22 -10.23 2.46
C TRP A 22 3.80 -11.63 2.69
N LYS A 23 3.10 -12.54 3.39
CA LYS A 23 3.64 -13.87 3.76
C LYS A 23 4.04 -14.73 2.57
N ASP A 24 3.27 -14.69 1.48
CA ASP A 24 3.57 -15.47 0.27
C ASP A 24 4.67 -14.85 -0.60
N ILE A 25 5.12 -13.66 -0.25
CA ILE A 25 6.10 -12.87 -1.01
C ILE A 25 7.53 -13.23 -0.64
N ASP A 26 7.74 -13.77 0.56
CA ASP A 26 9.05 -14.22 1.06
C ASP A 26 9.81 -15.13 0.09
N LYS A 27 9.09 -15.91 -0.74
CA LYS A 27 9.69 -16.81 -1.74
C LYS A 27 10.45 -16.10 -2.85
N TYR A 28 10.17 -14.80 -3.06
CA TYR A 28 10.85 -13.98 -4.07
C TYR A 28 12.13 -13.33 -3.54
N PHE A 29 12.29 -13.29 -2.21
CA PHE A 29 13.40 -12.61 -1.55
C PHE A 29 14.25 -13.65 -0.80
N ASN A 30 15.45 -13.93 -1.30
CA ASN A 30 16.31 -15.01 -0.84
C ASN A 30 16.84 -14.86 0.60
N ASN A 31 16.69 -13.69 1.22
CA ASN A 31 17.24 -13.37 2.54
C ASN A 31 16.17 -12.85 3.50
N LYS A 32 15.50 -13.78 4.20
CA LYS A 32 14.50 -13.44 5.24
C LYS A 32 15.05 -12.56 6.36
N GLU A 33 16.33 -12.67 6.68
CA GLU A 33 16.98 -11.90 7.75
C GLU A 33 17.00 -10.38 7.48
N ASN A 34 16.85 -9.97 6.22
CA ASN A 34 16.87 -8.57 5.80
C ASN A 34 15.49 -8.03 5.48
N THR A 35 14.45 -8.85 5.66
CA THR A 35 13.08 -8.46 5.36
C THR A 35 12.36 -8.01 6.63
N LYS A 36 11.79 -6.81 6.62
CA LYS A 36 11.00 -6.25 7.71
C LYS A 36 9.55 -6.05 7.26
N LEU A 37 8.61 -6.62 8.00
CA LEU A 37 7.18 -6.39 7.83
C LEU A 37 6.71 -5.36 8.85
N ILE A 38 6.19 -4.22 8.38
CA ILE A 38 5.64 -3.18 9.25
C ILE A 38 4.12 -3.32 9.27
N THR A 39 3.58 -3.30 10.48
CA THR A 39 2.14 -3.28 10.73
C THR A 39 1.75 -1.85 11.14
N LEU A 40 0.74 -1.29 10.47
CA LEU A 40 0.16 0.00 10.79
C LEU A 40 -0.65 -0.06 12.08
N SER A 41 -0.93 1.11 12.66
CA SER A 41 -1.69 1.22 13.91
C SER A 41 -3.11 0.65 13.78
N GLY A 42 -3.60 0.04 14.87
CA GLY A 42 -4.89 -0.61 14.91
C GLY A 42 -4.99 -1.98 14.25
N TYR A 43 -3.90 -2.45 13.65
CA TYR A 43 -3.76 -3.81 13.11
C TYR A 43 -2.95 -4.72 14.04
N ASN A 44 -2.61 -4.20 15.21
CA ASN A 44 -2.03 -4.93 16.33
C ASN A 44 -2.52 -4.25 17.61
N SER A 45 -2.73 -4.98 18.71
CA SER A 45 -3.45 -4.55 19.91
C SER A 45 -2.88 -3.32 20.63
N ASP A 46 -1.68 -2.88 20.30
CA ASP A 46 -0.90 -2.00 21.16
C ASP A 46 -0.60 -0.59 20.59
N ILE A 47 -1.08 -0.24 19.38
CA ILE A 47 -0.72 1.03 18.70
C ILE A 47 -1.97 1.82 18.31
N SER A 48 -2.06 3.09 18.75
CA SER A 48 -3.17 4.01 18.38
C SER A 48 -3.03 4.58 16.96
N TYR A 49 -4.13 5.07 16.38
CA TYR A 49 -4.22 5.53 14.98
C TYR A 49 -3.35 6.73 14.62
N SER A 50 -3.13 7.61 15.58
CA SER A 50 -2.28 8.79 15.39
C SER A 50 -0.83 8.44 15.03
N ASP A 51 -0.49 7.16 15.11
CA ASP A 51 0.89 6.69 14.96
C ASP A 51 1.26 6.27 13.54
N ASP A 52 0.30 6.16 12.58
CA ASP A 52 0.61 5.75 11.20
C ASP A 52 1.63 6.68 10.53
N TYR A 53 1.44 8.00 10.61
CA TYR A 53 2.40 8.96 10.10
C TYR A 53 3.75 8.88 10.80
N LYS A 54 3.77 8.63 12.11
CA LYS A 54 5.00 8.42 12.87
C LYS A 54 5.73 7.16 12.42
N ILE A 55 5.00 6.07 12.20
CA ILE A 55 5.55 4.81 11.66
C ILE A 55 6.19 5.05 10.29
N ILE A 56 5.48 5.70 9.38
CA ILE A 56 5.96 6.03 8.04
C ILE A 56 7.18 6.94 8.09
N ASN A 57 7.10 8.04 8.85
CA ASN A 57 8.17 9.02 8.94
C ASN A 57 9.46 8.40 9.52
N ASN A 58 9.35 7.61 10.58
CA ASN A 58 10.48 6.89 11.16
C ASN A 58 11.08 5.88 10.16
N THR A 59 10.23 5.21 9.38
CA THR A 59 10.69 4.26 8.37
C THR A 59 11.48 4.96 7.26
N LEU A 60 11.00 6.10 6.77
CA LEU A 60 11.68 6.89 5.74
C LEU A 60 13.01 7.47 6.24
N ASP A 61 13.02 8.02 7.47
CA ASP A 61 14.19 8.65 8.08
C ASP A 61 15.34 7.66 8.33
N THR A 62 15.03 6.40 8.60
CA THR A 62 16.02 5.35 8.91
C THR A 62 16.55 4.61 7.69
N GLN A 63 16.04 4.87 6.48
CA GLN A 63 16.51 4.20 5.26
C GLN A 63 17.93 4.60 4.86
N SER A 64 18.69 3.61 4.41
CA SER A 64 20.00 3.81 3.78
C SER A 64 19.88 3.78 2.24
N ASP A 65 20.96 4.17 1.54
CA ASP A 65 20.98 4.27 0.07
C ASP A 65 20.66 2.94 -0.64
N ASN A 66 20.96 1.81 0.00
CA ASN A 66 20.75 0.47 -0.55
C ASN A 66 19.42 -0.15 -0.12
N ASP A 67 18.68 0.47 0.79
CA ASP A 67 17.43 -0.10 1.29
C ASP A 67 16.29 0.04 0.28
N VAL A 68 15.33 -0.87 0.37
CA VAL A 68 14.12 -0.88 -0.46
C VAL A 68 12.90 -0.83 0.44
N LEU A 69 12.00 0.09 0.15
CA LEU A 69 10.69 0.21 0.80
C LEU A 69 9.58 -0.12 -0.20
N ILE A 70 8.73 -1.06 0.15
CA ILE A 70 7.59 -1.49 -0.66
C ILE A 70 6.32 -1.22 0.15
N ALA A 71 5.47 -0.35 -0.34
CA ALA A 71 4.23 0.03 0.32
C ALA A 71 3.03 -0.16 -0.61
N TYR A 72 1.89 -0.48 -0.02
CA TYR A 72 0.68 -0.80 -0.76
C TYR A 72 -0.50 0.08 -0.34
N SER A 73 -1.23 0.62 -1.33
CA SER A 73 -2.50 1.30 -1.14
C SER A 73 -2.39 2.45 -0.12
N TYR A 74 -3.06 2.38 1.01
CA TYR A 74 -3.06 3.40 2.05
C TYR A 74 -1.67 3.81 2.54
N SER A 75 -0.80 2.84 2.84
CA SER A 75 0.57 3.18 3.27
C SER A 75 1.39 3.85 2.16
N ALA A 76 1.13 3.50 0.90
CA ALA A 76 1.74 4.16 -0.24
C ALA A 76 1.31 5.64 -0.34
N SER A 77 0.03 5.92 -0.05
CA SER A 77 -0.48 7.30 -0.01
C SER A 77 0.08 8.11 1.17
N LEU A 78 0.20 7.47 2.35
CA LEU A 78 0.87 8.10 3.50
C LEU A 78 2.32 8.47 3.20
N ILE A 79 3.06 7.61 2.49
CA ILE A 79 4.44 7.89 2.07
C ILE A 79 4.48 9.09 1.14
N LEU A 80 3.57 9.17 0.16
CA LEU A 80 3.49 10.30 -0.77
C LEU A 80 3.17 11.63 -0.07
N SER A 81 2.43 11.59 1.02
CA SER A 81 2.11 12.78 1.83
C SER A 81 3.18 13.13 2.88
N SER A 82 4.20 12.27 3.05
CA SER A 82 5.23 12.48 4.06
C SER A 82 6.25 13.53 3.64
N LYS A 83 6.53 14.48 4.52
CA LYS A 83 7.62 15.45 4.35
C LYS A 83 9.01 14.82 4.31
N TYR A 84 9.17 13.59 4.79
CA TYR A 84 10.45 12.86 4.77
C TYR A 84 10.71 12.15 3.44
N LEU A 85 9.74 12.12 2.53
CA LEU A 85 9.90 11.49 1.22
C LEU A 85 11.05 12.09 0.41
N GLU A 86 11.22 13.42 0.45
CA GLU A 86 12.26 14.12 -0.29
C GLU A 86 13.69 13.78 0.20
N SER A 87 13.84 13.44 1.48
CA SER A 87 15.14 13.10 2.10
C SER A 87 15.41 11.60 2.10
N CYS A 88 14.48 10.78 1.65
CA CYS A 88 14.65 9.34 1.62
C CYS A 88 15.79 8.92 0.69
N LYS A 89 16.63 7.99 1.16
CA LYS A 89 17.84 7.56 0.48
C LYS A 89 17.66 6.28 -0.34
N GLY A 90 16.80 5.37 0.11
CA GLY A 90 16.54 4.09 -0.54
C GLY A 90 15.58 4.16 -1.72
N ASN A 91 15.40 3.04 -2.43
CA ASN A 91 14.37 2.91 -3.44
C ASN A 91 13.00 2.70 -2.79
N ILE A 92 11.97 3.36 -3.31
CA ILE A 92 10.59 3.30 -2.79
C ILE A 92 9.67 2.81 -3.90
N PHE A 93 8.99 1.69 -3.67
CA PHE A 93 7.98 1.14 -4.55
C PHE A 93 6.59 1.32 -3.93
N LEU A 94 5.74 2.06 -4.60
CA LEU A 94 4.39 2.39 -4.18
C LEU A 94 3.39 1.65 -5.08
N ILE A 95 2.75 0.62 -4.55
CA ILE A 95 1.82 -0.23 -5.28
C ILE A 95 0.41 0.28 -5.06
N ASN A 96 -0.28 0.68 -6.14
CA ASN A 96 -1.65 1.18 -6.11
C ASN A 96 -1.88 2.20 -4.98
N PRO A 97 -1.13 3.32 -4.88
CA PRO A 97 -1.42 4.34 -3.88
C PRO A 97 -2.91 4.69 -3.91
N PHE A 98 -3.54 4.77 -2.74
CA PHE A 98 -4.98 4.99 -2.66
C PHE A 98 -5.31 6.47 -2.87
N PHE A 99 -5.98 6.78 -3.97
CA PHE A 99 -6.50 8.11 -4.27
C PHE A 99 -7.91 8.05 -4.84
N LYS A 100 -8.77 8.91 -4.32
CA LYS A 100 -10.17 9.04 -4.77
C LYS A 100 -10.53 10.51 -4.88
N LYS A 101 -10.89 10.98 -6.07
CA LYS A 101 -11.32 12.37 -6.31
C LYS A 101 -12.66 12.69 -5.62
N ASN A 102 -13.55 11.71 -5.56
CA ASN A 102 -14.86 11.88 -4.97
C ASN A 102 -14.84 11.47 -3.49
N GLU A 103 -14.68 12.46 -2.61
CA GLU A 103 -14.70 12.28 -1.17
C GLU A 103 -15.97 11.60 -0.66
N ASN A 104 -17.12 11.83 -1.30
CA ASN A 104 -18.39 11.17 -0.94
C ASN A 104 -18.30 9.63 -1.01
N THR A 105 -17.39 9.08 -1.81
CA THR A 105 -17.17 7.62 -1.87
C THR A 105 -16.53 7.10 -0.60
N ILE A 106 -15.60 7.86 -0.03
CA ILE A 106 -14.94 7.53 1.24
C ILE A 106 -15.94 7.67 2.38
N ASP A 107 -16.72 8.75 2.41
CA ASP A 107 -17.77 8.96 3.42
C ASP A 107 -18.83 7.86 3.40
N LYS A 108 -19.24 7.39 2.21
CA LYS A 108 -20.13 6.23 2.08
C LYS A 108 -19.52 4.96 2.67
N LEU A 109 -18.25 4.71 2.44
CA LEU A 109 -17.56 3.53 2.99
C LEU A 109 -17.43 3.63 4.51
N ILE A 110 -17.14 4.83 5.06
CA ILE A 110 -17.15 5.07 6.50
C ILE A 110 -18.54 4.74 7.08
N ASN A 111 -19.60 5.32 6.52
CA ASN A 111 -20.96 5.07 6.97
C ASN A 111 -21.35 3.58 6.88
N GLU A 112 -20.91 2.87 5.84
CA GLU A 112 -21.14 1.43 5.73
C GLU A 112 -20.43 0.63 6.82
N ILE A 113 -19.17 0.99 7.13
CA ILE A 113 -18.40 0.35 8.22
C ILE A 113 -19.03 0.64 9.59
N GLU A 114 -19.50 1.86 9.82
CA GLU A 114 -20.18 2.26 11.06
C GLU A 114 -21.49 1.50 11.28
N ASN A 115 -22.29 1.33 10.22
CA ASN A 115 -23.60 0.66 10.31
C ASN A 115 -23.47 -0.88 10.32
N ASP A 116 -22.65 -1.44 9.42
CA ASP A 116 -22.41 -2.89 9.29
C ASP A 116 -20.99 -3.11 8.80
N MET A 117 -20.06 -3.29 9.75
CA MET A 117 -18.64 -3.46 9.47
C MET A 117 -18.38 -4.64 8.54
N ASP A 118 -19.05 -5.77 8.74
CA ASP A 118 -18.86 -6.97 7.94
C ASP A 118 -19.31 -6.75 6.47
N LEU A 119 -20.40 -6.04 6.28
CA LEU A 119 -20.90 -5.71 4.95
C LEU A 119 -19.97 -4.72 4.24
N GLY A 120 -19.55 -3.68 4.93
CA GLY A 120 -18.60 -2.69 4.39
C GLY A 120 -17.28 -3.32 3.96
N ILE A 121 -16.74 -4.22 4.80
CA ILE A 121 -15.51 -4.99 4.48
C ILE A 121 -15.71 -5.85 3.23
N LYS A 122 -16.79 -6.61 3.15
CA LYS A 122 -17.11 -7.48 2.00
C LYS A 122 -17.25 -6.68 0.71
N LYS A 123 -17.89 -5.51 0.78
CA LYS A 123 -18.01 -4.60 -0.38
C LYS A 123 -16.65 -4.09 -0.84
N PHE A 124 -15.81 -3.66 0.09
CA PHE A 124 -14.45 -3.22 -0.26
C PHE A 124 -13.65 -4.34 -0.90
N ILE A 125 -13.64 -5.55 -0.32
CA ILE A 125 -12.94 -6.71 -0.88
C ILE A 125 -13.49 -7.06 -2.28
N TYR A 126 -14.81 -6.93 -2.48
CA TYR A 126 -15.44 -7.14 -3.78
C TYR A 126 -14.89 -6.16 -4.82
N GLU A 127 -14.88 -4.85 -4.53
CA GLU A 127 -14.37 -3.83 -5.45
C GLU A 127 -12.86 -3.97 -5.67
N ALA A 128 -12.09 -4.30 -4.63
CA ALA A 128 -10.64 -4.51 -4.73
C ALA A 128 -10.24 -5.69 -5.63
N THR A 129 -11.16 -6.65 -5.85
CA THR A 129 -10.93 -7.83 -6.70
C THR A 129 -11.75 -7.82 -8.00
N LYS A 130 -12.66 -6.86 -8.17
CA LYS A 130 -13.52 -6.73 -9.35
C LYS A 130 -12.67 -6.41 -10.60
N GLY A 131 -12.92 -7.15 -11.66
CA GLY A 131 -12.12 -7.07 -12.90
C GLY A 131 -11.00 -8.11 -12.97
N ASP A 132 -10.72 -8.87 -11.89
CA ASP A 132 -9.85 -10.03 -11.95
C ASP A 132 -10.47 -11.12 -12.85
N ARG A 133 -9.63 -11.76 -13.68
CA ARG A 133 -10.06 -12.88 -14.54
C ARG A 133 -10.75 -13.99 -13.75
N TYR A 134 -10.36 -14.20 -12.50
CA TYR A 134 -10.92 -15.20 -11.59
C TYR A 134 -11.61 -14.55 -10.38
N HIS A 135 -12.32 -13.45 -10.59
CA HIS A 135 -12.89 -12.60 -9.55
C HIS A 135 -13.53 -13.37 -8.37
N LYS A 136 -14.43 -14.34 -8.64
CA LYS A 136 -15.06 -15.13 -7.56
C LYS A 136 -14.06 -15.86 -6.67
N LYS A 137 -13.00 -16.42 -7.28
CA LYS A 137 -11.93 -17.14 -6.57
C LYS A 137 -11.08 -16.18 -5.78
N SER A 138 -10.69 -15.06 -6.37
CA SER A 138 -9.87 -14.00 -5.75
C SER A 138 -10.61 -13.38 -4.57
N TYR A 139 -11.91 -13.04 -4.74
CA TYR A 139 -12.77 -12.54 -3.69
C TYR A 139 -12.88 -13.54 -2.51
N SER A 140 -13.20 -14.80 -2.79
CA SER A 140 -13.34 -15.84 -1.76
C SER A 140 -12.01 -16.07 -1.01
N LYS A 141 -10.89 -16.12 -1.74
CA LYS A 141 -9.55 -16.28 -1.15
C LYS A 141 -9.20 -15.09 -0.24
N LEU A 142 -9.52 -13.87 -0.67
CA LEU A 142 -9.22 -12.66 0.11
C LEU A 142 -10.10 -12.54 1.35
N CYS A 143 -11.40 -12.86 1.25
CA CYS A 143 -12.29 -12.95 2.40
C CYS A 143 -11.81 -13.98 3.43
N LYS A 144 -11.31 -15.14 2.97
CA LYS A 144 -10.74 -16.16 3.85
C LYS A 144 -9.46 -15.64 4.52
N LEU A 145 -8.55 -15.07 3.74
CA LEU A 145 -7.29 -14.51 4.26
C LEU A 145 -7.56 -13.46 5.35
N PHE A 146 -8.56 -12.60 5.14
CA PHE A 146 -8.97 -11.61 6.12
C PHE A 146 -9.51 -12.26 7.41
N LYS A 147 -10.38 -13.27 7.30
CA LYS A 147 -10.98 -13.96 8.46
C LYS A 147 -9.97 -14.77 9.27
N ASP A 148 -8.99 -15.35 8.61
CA ASP A 148 -7.98 -16.22 9.23
C ASP A 148 -6.88 -15.42 9.97
N ASN A 149 -6.91 -14.08 9.90
CA ASN A 149 -5.91 -13.20 10.49
C ASN A 149 -6.56 -12.17 11.43
N TYR A 150 -5.72 -11.29 12.02
CA TYR A 150 -6.21 -10.24 12.91
C TYR A 150 -7.14 -9.28 12.18
N MET A 151 -8.31 -9.03 12.77
CA MET A 151 -9.27 -8.04 12.32
C MET A 151 -9.01 -6.69 12.98
N PRO A 152 -8.83 -5.61 12.21
CA PRO A 152 -8.79 -4.26 12.76
C PRO A 152 -10.14 -3.91 13.42
N THR A 153 -10.12 -3.00 14.39
CA THR A 153 -11.34 -2.50 15.01
C THR A 153 -12.10 -1.59 14.05
N ARG A 154 -13.39 -1.35 14.32
CA ARG A 154 -14.19 -0.40 13.55
C ARG A 154 -13.57 1.00 13.55
N ASP A 155 -13.17 1.48 14.74
CA ASP A 155 -12.53 2.78 14.89
C ASP A 155 -11.27 2.86 14.05
N SER A 156 -10.55 1.74 13.96
CA SER A 156 -9.38 1.56 13.14
C SER A 156 -9.65 1.84 11.68
N LEU A 157 -10.64 1.19 11.18
CA LEU A 157 -10.99 1.28 9.77
C LEU A 157 -11.49 2.68 9.43
N CYS A 158 -12.35 3.27 10.27
CA CYS A 158 -12.89 4.61 10.04
C CYS A 158 -11.80 5.69 10.11
N SER A 159 -10.89 5.61 11.08
CA SER A 159 -9.78 6.57 11.17
C SER A 159 -8.80 6.46 10.00
N GLY A 160 -8.51 5.24 9.53
CA GLY A 160 -7.70 5.05 8.33
C GLY A 160 -8.35 5.67 7.07
N LEU A 161 -9.67 5.53 6.92
CA LEU A 161 -10.42 6.17 5.83
C LEU A 161 -10.45 7.70 5.95
N ALA A 162 -10.55 8.24 7.17
CA ALA A 162 -10.46 9.68 7.42
C ALA A 162 -9.08 10.23 7.01
N ASN A 163 -8.00 9.54 7.35
CA ASN A 163 -6.65 9.89 6.88
C ASN A 163 -6.54 9.84 5.36
N ILE A 164 -7.11 8.83 4.70
CA ILE A 164 -7.16 8.75 3.23
C ILE A 164 -7.87 9.96 2.64
N LYS A 165 -9.00 10.36 3.21
CA LYS A 165 -9.77 11.54 2.77
C LYS A 165 -8.93 12.81 2.86
N GLU A 166 -8.21 13.01 3.96
CA GLU A 166 -7.30 14.13 4.14
C GLU A 166 -6.18 14.12 3.09
N ILE A 167 -5.56 12.97 2.85
CA ILE A 167 -4.51 12.80 1.84
C ILE A 167 -5.05 13.14 0.44
N CYS A 168 -6.24 12.66 0.08
CA CYS A 168 -6.85 12.88 -1.24
C CYS A 168 -7.14 14.36 -1.53
N SER A 169 -7.27 15.19 -0.50
CA SER A 169 -7.45 16.64 -0.66
C SER A 169 -6.16 17.40 -0.96
N GLN A 170 -5.00 16.73 -0.85
CA GLN A 170 -3.68 17.35 -1.05
C GLN A 170 -3.21 17.22 -2.49
N SER A 171 -2.44 18.19 -2.96
CA SER A 171 -1.68 18.09 -4.20
C SER A 171 -0.25 17.65 -3.87
N PHE A 172 0.26 16.66 -4.61
CA PHE A 172 1.61 16.14 -4.40
C PHE A 172 2.56 16.70 -5.46
N LEU A 173 3.59 17.42 -5.01
CA LEU A 173 4.74 17.77 -5.83
C LEU A 173 5.95 17.03 -5.29
N ILE A 174 6.43 16.05 -6.05
CA ILE A 174 7.53 15.17 -5.62
C ILE A 174 8.83 15.64 -6.27
N LYS A 175 9.81 16.03 -5.48
CA LYS A 175 11.09 16.56 -5.98
C LYS A 175 12.13 15.48 -6.26
N ASN A 176 12.18 14.41 -5.47
CA ASN A 176 13.15 13.32 -5.63
C ASN A 176 12.53 12.15 -6.42
N THR A 177 12.30 12.34 -7.72
CA THR A 177 11.56 11.38 -8.54
C THR A 177 12.32 10.10 -8.89
N LYS A 178 13.67 10.15 -8.89
CA LYS A 178 14.51 9.05 -9.41
C LYS A 178 14.44 7.75 -8.62
N LYS A 179 14.19 7.84 -7.30
CA LYS A 179 14.13 6.68 -6.38
C LYS A 179 12.70 6.24 -6.07
N ILE A 180 11.71 6.97 -6.59
CA ILE A 180 10.30 6.67 -6.37
C ILE A 180 9.75 5.96 -7.60
N HIS A 181 9.12 4.82 -7.36
CA HIS A 181 8.54 3.94 -8.36
C HIS A 181 7.08 3.71 -8.02
N ILE A 182 6.17 4.13 -8.90
CA ILE A 182 4.73 3.92 -8.72
C ILE A 182 4.28 2.79 -9.63
N ILE A 183 3.70 1.75 -9.05
CA ILE A 183 3.14 0.61 -9.76
C ILE A 183 1.62 0.70 -9.67
N GLN A 184 0.97 0.88 -10.83
CA GLN A 184 -0.48 1.01 -10.93
C GLN A 184 -1.07 -0.14 -11.75
N THR A 185 -2.14 -0.73 -11.26
CA THR A 185 -2.91 -1.74 -11.97
C THR A 185 -4.05 -1.10 -12.76
N THR A 186 -4.30 -1.57 -14.00
CA THR A 186 -5.23 -0.89 -14.91
C THR A 186 -6.70 -1.25 -14.69
N ASN A 187 -6.99 -2.37 -14.01
CA ASN A 187 -8.37 -2.77 -13.64
C ASN A 187 -8.70 -2.43 -12.19
N ASP A 188 -8.00 -1.45 -11.60
CA ASP A 188 -8.27 -0.97 -10.26
C ASP A 188 -9.61 -0.22 -10.21
N GLN A 189 -10.58 -0.73 -9.42
CA GLN A 189 -11.89 -0.11 -9.23
C GLN A 189 -11.95 0.76 -7.96
N ILE A 190 -10.87 0.73 -7.15
CA ILE A 190 -10.77 1.52 -5.93
C ILE A 190 -10.25 2.92 -6.25
N ASN A 191 -9.21 3.01 -7.08
CA ASN A 191 -8.51 4.25 -7.40
C ASN A 191 -9.09 4.96 -8.62
N ASP A 192 -8.97 6.29 -8.64
CA ASP A 192 -9.17 7.09 -9.84
C ASP A 192 -7.86 7.14 -10.63
N LEU A 193 -7.84 6.53 -11.81
CA LEU A 193 -6.63 6.40 -12.64
C LEU A 193 -6.02 7.74 -13.08
N ASP A 194 -6.81 8.81 -13.05
CA ASP A 194 -6.34 10.17 -13.41
C ASP A 194 -5.18 10.64 -12.52
N TYR A 195 -5.12 10.22 -11.26
CA TYR A 195 -3.98 10.56 -10.39
C TYR A 195 -2.67 9.99 -10.89
N PHE A 196 -2.72 8.83 -11.52
CA PHE A 196 -1.53 8.21 -12.11
C PHE A 196 -0.95 9.06 -13.25
N LEU A 197 -1.80 9.68 -14.06
CA LEU A 197 -1.37 10.60 -15.11
C LEU A 197 -0.64 11.82 -14.55
N ASP A 198 -1.02 12.28 -13.37
CA ASP A 198 -0.34 13.42 -12.73
C ASP A 198 1.07 13.05 -12.24
N PHE A 199 1.30 11.81 -11.83
CA PHE A 199 2.64 11.31 -11.52
C PHE A 199 3.51 11.15 -12.77
N GLU A 200 2.95 10.67 -13.88
CA GLU A 200 3.66 10.60 -15.16
C GLU A 200 4.15 11.99 -15.62
N LYS A 201 3.35 13.03 -15.44
CA LYS A 201 3.73 14.42 -15.77
C LYS A 201 4.87 14.96 -14.90
N GLN A 202 5.08 14.40 -13.71
CA GLN A 202 6.16 14.75 -12.78
C GLN A 202 7.45 13.96 -13.03
N GLU A 203 7.55 13.18 -14.11
CA GLU A 203 8.71 12.35 -14.45
C GLU A 203 9.07 11.32 -13.36
N ILE A 204 8.08 10.87 -12.60
CA ILE A 204 8.24 9.78 -11.63
C ILE A 204 8.29 8.45 -12.41
N ASN A 205 9.10 7.50 -11.92
CA ASN A 205 9.11 6.16 -12.53
C ASN A 205 7.75 5.49 -12.31
N THR A 206 6.97 5.37 -13.38
CA THR A 206 5.62 4.80 -13.33
C THR A 206 5.56 3.51 -14.14
N TYR A 207 4.88 2.50 -13.60
CA TYR A 207 4.70 1.18 -14.22
C TYR A 207 3.23 0.82 -14.22
N ARG A 208 2.70 0.42 -15.38
CA ARG A 208 1.33 -0.06 -15.53
C ARG A 208 1.30 -1.58 -15.62
N LEU A 209 0.49 -2.20 -14.77
CA LEU A 209 0.24 -3.63 -14.79
C LEU A 209 -1.16 -3.91 -15.35
N ASP A 210 -1.21 -4.28 -16.63
CA ASP A 210 -2.45 -4.48 -17.34
C ASP A 210 -3.23 -5.71 -16.81
N GLY A 211 -4.55 -5.51 -16.72
CA GLY A 211 -5.50 -6.55 -16.35
C GLY A 211 -5.49 -6.94 -14.87
N LEU A 212 -4.67 -6.28 -14.02
CA LEU A 212 -4.67 -6.51 -12.59
C LEU A 212 -5.58 -5.51 -11.87
N THR A 213 -6.12 -5.95 -10.72
CA THR A 213 -7.05 -5.18 -9.88
C THR A 213 -6.32 -4.48 -8.73
N HIS A 214 -7.08 -3.79 -7.87
CA HIS A 214 -6.50 -3.11 -6.71
C HIS A 214 -5.66 -4.03 -5.84
N TYR A 215 -6.06 -5.32 -5.66
CA TYR A 215 -5.31 -6.33 -4.94
C TYR A 215 -4.50 -7.23 -5.89
N PRO A 216 -3.25 -6.86 -6.25
CA PRO A 216 -2.49 -7.55 -7.29
C PRO A 216 -1.65 -8.74 -6.78
N PHE A 217 -1.66 -9.04 -5.48
CA PHE A 217 -0.71 -9.98 -4.86
C PHE A 217 -0.91 -11.45 -5.23
N PHE A 218 -2.03 -11.80 -5.87
CA PHE A 218 -2.18 -13.13 -6.48
C PHE A 218 -1.29 -13.32 -7.72
N TYR A 219 -0.73 -12.23 -8.25
CA TYR A 219 0.14 -12.14 -9.42
C TYR A 219 1.43 -11.38 -9.10
N PHE A 220 1.98 -11.63 -7.90
CA PHE A 220 3.14 -10.87 -7.41
C PHE A 220 4.39 -11.05 -8.27
N ASP A 221 4.50 -12.15 -9.03
CA ASP A 221 5.53 -12.36 -10.04
C ASP A 221 5.68 -11.16 -10.99
N LYS A 222 4.58 -10.55 -11.43
CA LYS A 222 4.60 -9.36 -12.28
C LYS A 222 5.14 -8.11 -11.58
N ILE A 223 4.83 -7.97 -10.29
CA ILE A 223 5.37 -6.87 -9.46
C ILE A 223 6.85 -7.10 -9.22
N TYR A 224 7.22 -8.34 -8.92
CA TYR A 224 8.61 -8.72 -8.67
C TYR A 224 9.52 -8.43 -9.87
N GLU A 225 9.06 -8.67 -11.10
CA GLU A 225 9.81 -8.33 -12.32
C GLU A 225 10.18 -6.84 -12.43
N ILE A 226 9.37 -5.94 -11.85
CA ILE A 226 9.66 -4.51 -11.80
C ILE A 226 10.70 -4.20 -10.70
N ILE A 227 10.60 -4.90 -9.57
CA ILE A 227 11.37 -4.58 -8.36
C ILE A 227 12.77 -5.23 -8.40
N LYS A 228 12.91 -6.42 -8.97
CA LYS A 228 14.08 -7.30 -8.87
C LYS A 228 15.42 -6.64 -9.23
N ASP A 229 15.42 -5.69 -10.17
CA ASP A 229 16.65 -5.01 -10.61
C ASP A 229 17.11 -3.90 -9.64
N LYS A 230 16.36 -3.66 -8.57
CA LYS A 230 16.65 -2.66 -7.53
C LYS A 230 16.88 -3.27 -6.14
N ILE A 231 16.87 -4.61 -6.07
CA ILE A 231 17.03 -5.38 -4.84
C ILE A 231 18.41 -6.00 -4.78
#